data_f6a8bfc79e07ac960cfa74b36bd6e0fd
#
_entry.id   f6a8bfc79e07ac960cfa74b36bd6e0fd
#
_cell.length_a   1.000
_cell.length_b   1.000
_cell.length_c   1.000
_cell.angle_alpha   90.00
_cell.angle_beta   90.00
_cell.angle_gamma   90.00
#
_symmetry.space_group_name_H-M   'P 1'
#
loop_
_entity.id
_entity.type
_entity.pdbx_description
1 polymer ?
#
loop_
_entity_poly.entity_id
_entity_poly.type
_entity_poly.pdbx_seq_one_letter_code
_entity_poly.pdbx_strand_id
1 'polypeptide(L)'
;MSTGIVITIVVIAAVVFGAIVVLTTARSSEVRGAGALSRETRSRDRKATISGSTPTGREVEAASRSTEVAIAAPVAVEPFVAPDEEALGVSRRMFFNRSAVTLMAASLGAFGASVVAFLWKGAEGGFGSKINAGKVSDVISGIRANKGFLYMSEARSWVTEYPKDALGKGSAIYSGQSAVFSGMQSGIVALYQKCPHLGCRVPECKSSQWFECPCHGSQFNRVGEKKGGPAPRGMDRFGVSVANGVLTIDTAAVFAGPAIGINTTGQEAEGPHCLSLIHI
;
A
#
# COMPACT_ATOMS: atom_id res chain seq x y z
N MET A 1 0.82 10.08 14.17
CA MET A 1 2.19 10.66 14.26
C MET A 1 2.12 12.06 13.73
N SER A 2 2.73 13.04 14.40
CA SER A 2 2.79 14.40 13.88
C SER A 2 3.71 14.46 12.66
N THR A 3 3.40 15.31 11.70
CA THR A 3 4.21 15.52 10.48
C THR A 3 5.69 15.78 10.80
N GLY A 4 5.97 16.43 11.93
CA GLY A 4 7.33 16.67 12.41
C GLY A 4 8.11 15.38 12.74
N ILE A 5 7.49 14.39 13.36
CA ILE A 5 8.16 13.11 13.68
C ILE A 5 8.55 12.37 12.39
N VAL A 6 7.69 12.38 11.39
CA VAL A 6 7.96 11.71 10.11
C VAL A 6 9.11 12.38 9.37
N ILE A 7 9.11 13.72 9.30
CA ILE A 7 10.21 14.48 8.69
C ILE A 7 11.53 14.17 9.41
N THR A 8 11.53 14.13 10.72
CA THR A 8 12.74 13.82 11.51
C THR A 8 13.27 12.41 11.20
N ILE A 9 12.40 11.40 11.11
CA ILE A 9 12.80 10.02 10.77
C ILE A 9 13.41 9.96 9.36
N VAL A 10 12.78 10.62 8.38
CA VAL A 10 13.29 10.66 6.99
C VAL A 10 14.65 11.34 6.92
N VAL A 11 14.84 12.45 7.62
CA VAL A 11 16.12 13.16 7.68
C VAL A 11 17.21 12.29 8.32
N ILE A 12 16.91 11.64 9.45
CA ILE A 12 17.86 10.72 10.10
C ILE A 12 18.24 9.57 9.17
N ALA A 13 17.26 8.96 8.50
CA ALA A 13 17.53 7.88 7.55
C ALA A 13 18.40 8.33 6.38
N ALA A 14 18.16 9.52 5.83
CA ALA A 14 18.98 10.10 4.76
C ALA A 14 20.41 10.41 5.22
N VAL A 15 20.59 10.94 6.42
CA VAL A 15 21.91 11.21 7.01
C VAL A 15 22.68 9.91 7.26
N VAL A 16 22.05 8.88 7.83
CA VAL A 16 22.66 7.58 8.06
C VAL A 16 23.05 6.91 6.74
N PHE A 17 22.18 6.95 5.75
CA PHE A 17 22.47 6.41 4.42
C PHE A 17 23.63 7.17 3.75
N GLY A 18 23.63 8.50 3.81
CA GLY A 18 24.73 9.33 3.31
C GLY A 18 26.05 9.03 4.01
N ALA A 19 26.04 8.86 5.34
CA ALA A 19 27.21 8.47 6.11
C ALA A 19 27.75 7.08 5.71
N ILE A 20 26.88 6.09 5.49
CA ILE A 20 27.27 4.75 5.01
C ILE A 20 27.90 4.84 3.63
N VAL A 21 27.32 5.60 2.69
CA VAL A 21 27.87 5.80 1.35
C VAL A 21 29.24 6.48 1.42
N VAL A 22 29.39 7.54 2.21
CA VAL A 22 30.68 8.22 2.40
C VAL A 22 31.73 7.30 3.02
N LEU A 23 31.36 6.53 4.05
CA LEU A 23 32.29 5.60 4.70
C LEU A 23 32.71 4.45 3.77
N THR A 24 31.80 3.93 2.95
CA THR A 24 32.11 2.87 1.98
C THR A 24 32.96 3.39 0.82
N THR A 25 32.67 4.58 0.31
CA THR A 25 33.46 5.22 -0.76
C THR A 25 34.82 5.73 -0.24
N ALA A 26 34.86 6.33 0.95
CA ALA A 26 36.14 6.76 1.55
C ALA A 26 37.07 5.59 1.87
N ARG A 27 36.50 4.44 2.26
CA ARG A 27 37.32 3.22 2.46
C ARG A 27 37.85 2.60 1.17
N SER A 28 37.24 2.90 0.03
CA SER A 28 37.65 2.37 -1.28
C SER A 28 38.67 3.26 -2.04
N SER A 29 39.00 4.44 -1.51
CA SER A 29 39.92 5.38 -2.15
C SER A 29 41.39 5.13 -1.81
N GLU A 30 41.81 3.88 -1.67
CA GLU A 30 43.26 3.55 -1.57
C GLU A 30 44.03 3.54 -2.89
N VAL A 31 43.40 3.97 -3.99
CA VAL A 31 44.15 4.35 -5.18
C VAL A 31 44.69 5.77 -4.95
N ARG A 32 45.71 5.87 -4.14
CA ARG A 32 46.49 7.10 -4.02
C ARG A 32 47.25 7.30 -5.31
N GLY A 33 47.27 8.54 -5.76
CA GLY A 33 47.99 8.91 -6.97
C GLY A 33 49.44 8.41 -6.96
N ALA A 34 50.04 8.29 -8.13
CA ALA A 34 51.39 7.84 -8.30
C ALA A 34 52.30 8.52 -7.27
N GLY A 35 52.94 7.71 -6.41
CA GLY A 35 53.88 8.20 -5.43
C GLY A 35 53.54 8.01 -3.94
N ALA A 36 52.34 7.46 -3.58
CA ALA A 36 52.04 7.15 -2.19
C ALA A 36 52.12 5.63 -1.92
N LEU A 37 52.97 5.21 -0.97
CA LEU A 37 53.04 3.80 -0.55
C LEU A 37 51.70 3.31 -0.04
N SER A 38 51.24 2.16 -0.52
CA SER A 38 50.04 1.48 0.00
C SER A 38 50.21 1.15 1.48
N ARG A 39 49.10 1.02 2.21
CA ARG A 39 49.13 0.64 3.61
C ARG A 39 49.75 -0.75 3.80
N GLU A 40 49.59 -1.62 2.83
CA GLU A 40 50.10 -2.97 2.85
C GLU A 40 51.63 -2.99 2.62
N THR A 41 52.10 -2.20 1.66
CA THR A 41 53.55 -2.04 1.44
C THR A 41 54.24 -1.47 2.67
N ARG A 42 53.65 -0.47 3.35
CA ARG A 42 54.20 0.06 4.61
C ARG A 42 54.19 -0.97 5.74
N SER A 43 53.20 -1.87 5.78
CA SER A 43 53.13 -2.93 6.76
C SER A 43 54.16 -4.02 6.51
N ARG A 44 54.37 -4.37 5.25
CA ARG A 44 55.40 -5.35 4.85
C ARG A 44 56.80 -4.83 5.10
N ASP A 45 57.09 -3.58 4.72
CA ASP A 45 58.39 -2.94 4.98
C ASP A 45 58.72 -2.86 6.48
N ARG A 46 57.73 -2.71 7.34
CA ARG A 46 57.93 -2.73 8.80
C ARG A 46 58.20 -4.13 9.35
N LYS A 47 57.74 -5.16 8.68
CA LYS A 47 57.92 -6.57 9.09
C LYS A 47 59.09 -7.25 8.43
N ALA A 48 59.61 -6.69 7.35
CA ALA A 48 60.79 -7.23 6.65
C ALA A 48 62.05 -6.99 7.50
N THR A 49 62.56 -8.05 8.10
CA THR A 49 63.92 -8.07 8.65
C THR A 49 64.86 -7.92 7.47
N ILE A 50 65.60 -6.81 7.44
CA ILE A 50 66.48 -6.43 6.31
C ILE A 50 67.54 -7.51 6.14
N SER A 51 67.30 -8.38 5.16
CA SER A 51 68.31 -9.24 4.57
C SER A 51 68.82 -8.51 3.33
N GLY A 52 70.09 -8.13 3.30
CA GLY A 52 70.70 -7.09 2.51
C GLY A 52 70.80 -7.24 0.97
N SER A 53 69.76 -7.75 0.29
CA SER A 53 69.82 -7.89 -1.17
C SER A 53 68.49 -7.55 -1.92
N THR A 54 67.43 -7.26 -1.22
CA THR A 54 66.15 -6.87 -1.90
C THR A 54 65.78 -5.43 -1.53
N PRO A 55 65.62 -4.53 -2.53
CA PRO A 55 65.26 -3.15 -2.24
C PRO A 55 63.88 -3.10 -1.53
N THR A 56 63.76 -2.25 -0.52
CA THR A 56 62.50 -2.04 0.18
C THR A 56 61.48 -1.31 -0.73
N GLY A 57 60.20 -1.50 -0.53
CA GLY A 57 59.18 -0.80 -1.31
C GLY A 57 59.34 0.72 -1.24
N ARG A 58 59.92 1.24 -0.15
CA ARG A 58 60.25 2.66 0.02
C ARG A 58 61.39 3.11 -0.90
N GLU A 59 62.43 2.30 -1.07
CA GLU A 59 63.55 2.60 -1.95
C GLU A 59 63.15 2.56 -3.42
N VAL A 60 62.34 1.59 -3.82
CA VAL A 60 61.82 1.50 -5.19
C VAL A 60 60.92 2.70 -5.50
N GLU A 61 60.07 3.13 -4.58
CA GLU A 61 59.22 4.29 -4.80
C GLU A 61 60.00 5.60 -4.77
N ALA A 62 61.02 5.71 -3.93
CA ALA A 62 61.92 6.87 -3.96
C ALA A 62 62.72 6.95 -5.27
N ALA A 63 63.19 5.83 -5.77
CA ALA A 63 63.87 5.75 -7.06
C ALA A 63 62.93 6.13 -8.22
N SER A 64 61.66 5.77 -8.17
CA SER A 64 60.66 6.14 -9.19
C SER A 64 60.32 7.65 -9.23
N ARG A 65 60.68 8.38 -8.17
CA ARG A 65 60.49 9.84 -8.07
C ARG A 65 61.72 10.66 -8.46
N SER A 66 62.85 10.02 -8.62
CA SER A 66 64.06 10.74 -9.07
C SER A 66 63.87 11.17 -10.52
N THR A 67 63.98 12.48 -10.75
CA THR A 67 63.89 13.11 -12.08
C THR A 67 65.21 13.07 -12.82
N GLU A 68 66.11 12.22 -12.41
CA GLU A 68 67.38 12.04 -13.16
C GLU A 68 67.08 11.31 -14.45
N VAL A 69 67.00 12.07 -15.53
CA VAL A 69 66.85 11.54 -16.89
C VAL A 69 68.07 10.75 -17.21
N ALA A 70 68.10 9.48 -16.88
CA ALA A 70 69.02 8.56 -17.47
C ALA A 70 68.78 8.56 -18.99
N ILE A 71 69.78 8.93 -19.77
CA ILE A 71 69.75 8.83 -21.25
C ILE A 71 69.44 7.36 -21.51
N ALA A 72 68.23 7.06 -21.91
CA ALA A 72 67.78 5.71 -22.16
C ALA A 72 68.57 5.17 -23.35
N ALA A 73 69.35 4.11 -23.13
CA ALA A 73 69.74 3.24 -24.21
C ALA A 73 68.53 2.82 -25.02
N PRO A 74 68.58 2.55 -26.32
CA PRO A 74 67.41 2.22 -27.13
C PRO A 74 66.68 1.07 -26.50
N VAL A 75 65.49 1.38 -26.03
CA VAL A 75 64.63 0.44 -25.35
C VAL A 75 64.25 -0.63 -26.35
N ALA A 76 64.78 -1.83 -26.14
CA ALA A 76 64.15 -3.00 -26.77
C ALA A 76 62.67 -2.97 -26.43
N VAL A 77 61.81 -2.95 -27.44
CA VAL A 77 60.33 -2.99 -27.24
C VAL A 77 60.06 -4.27 -26.49
N GLU A 78 59.80 -4.16 -25.22
CA GLU A 78 59.37 -5.30 -24.41
C GLU A 78 58.13 -5.91 -25.04
N PRO A 79 58.08 -7.23 -25.21
CA PRO A 79 56.86 -7.86 -25.72
C PRO A 79 55.71 -7.55 -24.79
N PHE A 80 54.52 -7.27 -25.38
CA PHE A 80 53.31 -7.02 -24.63
C PHE A 80 53.09 -8.17 -23.63
N VAL A 81 53.18 -7.86 -22.36
CA VAL A 81 52.83 -8.79 -21.29
C VAL A 81 51.34 -8.60 -21.03
N ALA A 82 50.57 -9.63 -21.34
CA ALA A 82 49.14 -9.63 -21.04
C ALA A 82 48.93 -9.39 -19.53
N PRO A 83 47.93 -8.56 -19.15
CA PRO A 83 47.65 -8.33 -17.73
C PRO A 83 47.39 -9.65 -17.04
N ASP A 84 47.96 -9.83 -15.86
CA ASP A 84 47.81 -11.01 -15.03
C ASP A 84 46.33 -11.37 -14.84
N GLU A 85 45.96 -12.62 -15.11
CA GLU A 85 44.59 -13.10 -14.94
C GLU A 85 44.08 -12.91 -13.50
N GLU A 86 44.97 -12.96 -12.52
CA GLU A 86 44.66 -12.71 -11.11
C GLU A 86 44.29 -11.23 -10.88
N ALA A 87 44.97 -10.29 -11.52
CA ALA A 87 44.65 -8.87 -11.47
C ALA A 87 43.27 -8.58 -12.11
N LEU A 88 42.95 -9.23 -13.23
CA LEU A 88 41.62 -9.14 -13.86
C LEU A 88 40.53 -9.77 -13.00
N GLY A 89 40.81 -10.90 -12.35
CA GLY A 89 39.91 -11.56 -11.41
C GLY A 89 39.57 -10.68 -10.20
N VAL A 90 40.54 -10.01 -9.62
CA VAL A 90 40.38 -9.03 -8.54
C VAL A 90 39.47 -7.86 -8.98
N SER A 91 39.67 -7.36 -10.19
CA SER A 91 38.86 -6.26 -10.74
C SER A 91 37.37 -6.67 -10.93
N ARG A 92 37.10 -7.86 -11.48
CA ARG A 92 35.75 -8.43 -11.61
C ARG A 92 35.08 -8.65 -10.25
N ARG A 93 35.81 -9.24 -9.29
CA ARG A 93 35.33 -9.46 -7.95
C ARG A 93 34.93 -8.15 -7.24
N MET A 94 35.76 -7.10 -7.39
CA MET A 94 35.46 -5.79 -6.85
C MET A 94 34.22 -5.17 -7.49
N PHE A 95 34.02 -5.33 -8.80
CA PHE A 95 32.84 -4.88 -9.51
C PHE A 95 31.59 -5.57 -8.98
N PHE A 96 31.58 -6.92 -8.90
CA PHE A 96 30.43 -7.66 -8.38
C PHE A 96 30.13 -7.32 -6.92
N ASN A 97 31.13 -7.21 -6.06
CA ASN A 97 30.93 -6.84 -4.66
C ASN A 97 30.31 -5.44 -4.52
N ARG A 98 30.80 -4.46 -5.29
CA ARG A 98 30.24 -3.11 -5.27
C ARG A 98 28.80 -3.08 -5.81
N SER A 99 28.55 -3.78 -6.91
CA SER A 99 27.21 -3.89 -7.48
C SER A 99 26.24 -4.56 -6.51
N ALA A 100 26.64 -5.65 -5.86
CA ALA A 100 25.82 -6.34 -4.87
C ALA A 100 25.47 -5.44 -3.67
N VAL A 101 26.46 -4.71 -3.13
CA VAL A 101 26.24 -3.76 -2.02
C VAL A 101 25.31 -2.63 -2.45
N THR A 102 25.50 -2.08 -3.64
CA THR A 102 24.66 -0.99 -4.17
C THR A 102 23.22 -1.45 -4.38
N LEU A 103 23.02 -2.62 -4.99
CA LEU A 103 21.70 -3.19 -5.21
C LEU A 103 20.99 -3.51 -3.88
N MET A 104 21.72 -4.07 -2.91
CA MET A 104 21.16 -4.34 -1.59
C MET A 104 20.77 -3.05 -0.87
N ALA A 105 21.60 -2.03 -0.90
CA ALA A 105 21.29 -0.73 -0.33
C ALA A 105 20.08 -0.06 -1.00
N ALA A 106 20.01 -0.12 -2.35
CA ALA A 106 18.85 0.37 -3.10
C ALA A 106 17.56 -0.38 -2.76
N SER A 107 17.63 -1.71 -2.65
CA SER A 107 16.49 -2.56 -2.29
C SER A 107 15.99 -2.27 -0.87
N LEU A 108 16.89 -2.14 0.10
CA LEU A 108 16.55 -1.78 1.48
C LEU A 108 15.97 -0.37 1.56
N GLY A 109 16.51 0.57 0.79
CA GLY A 109 15.98 1.93 0.69
C GLY A 109 14.57 1.96 0.09
N ALA A 110 14.35 1.23 -1.00
CA ALA A 110 13.03 1.11 -1.62
C ALA A 110 12.01 0.43 -0.68
N PHE A 111 12.43 -0.64 0.00
CA PHE A 111 11.61 -1.30 1.01
C PHE A 111 11.24 -0.36 2.15
N GLY A 112 12.23 0.35 2.72
CA GLY A 112 11.99 1.34 3.76
C GLY A 112 11.04 2.46 3.33
N ALA A 113 11.21 2.98 2.12
CA ALA A 113 10.31 3.96 1.54
C ALA A 113 8.88 3.42 1.37
N SER A 114 8.73 2.16 0.93
CA SER A 114 7.45 1.49 0.79
C SER A 114 6.74 1.31 2.14
N VAL A 115 7.48 0.92 3.19
CA VAL A 115 6.95 0.80 4.55
C VAL A 115 6.50 2.15 5.08
N VAL A 116 7.30 3.20 4.89
CA VAL A 116 6.92 4.57 5.28
C VAL A 116 5.67 5.01 4.51
N ALA A 117 5.60 4.79 3.20
CA ALA A 117 4.43 5.13 2.39
C ALA A 117 3.18 4.35 2.82
N PHE A 118 3.33 3.06 3.19
CA PHE A 118 2.22 2.23 3.69
C PHE A 118 1.71 2.71 5.06
N LEU A 119 2.61 3.12 5.94
CA LEU A 119 2.27 3.64 7.28
C LEU A 119 1.84 5.11 7.23
N TRP A 120 2.07 5.80 6.12
CA TRP A 120 1.62 7.17 5.95
C TRP A 120 0.10 7.20 5.90
N LYS A 121 -0.48 8.14 6.62
CA LYS A 121 -1.93 8.37 6.57
C LYS A 121 -2.34 8.56 5.10
N GLY A 122 -3.06 7.58 4.54
CA GLY A 122 -3.50 7.61 3.14
C GLY A 122 -4.35 8.85 2.83
N ALA A 123 -4.60 9.09 1.56
CA ALA A 123 -5.48 10.16 1.12
C ALA A 123 -6.80 10.08 1.89
N GLU A 124 -7.28 11.22 2.40
CA GLU A 124 -8.58 11.29 3.06
C GLU A 124 -9.67 10.99 2.02
N GLY A 125 -10.45 9.96 2.27
CA GLY A 125 -11.49 9.49 1.36
C GLY A 125 -11.50 7.96 1.21
N GLY A 126 -12.55 7.44 0.59
CA GLY A 126 -12.75 6.01 0.39
C GLY A 126 -13.41 5.30 1.58
N PHE A 127 -13.47 3.97 1.49
CA PHE A 127 -14.12 3.14 2.51
C PHE A 127 -13.44 3.28 3.89
N GLY A 128 -14.24 3.52 4.92
CA GLY A 128 -13.78 3.83 6.27
C GLY A 128 -13.80 5.32 6.60
N SER A 129 -14.37 6.15 5.72
CA SER A 129 -14.53 7.60 5.89
C SER A 129 -15.92 8.08 5.47
N LYS A 130 -16.15 9.39 5.54
CA LYS A 130 -17.35 10.04 5.00
C LYS A 130 -17.20 10.21 3.48
N ILE A 131 -18.15 9.63 2.74
CA ILE A 131 -18.15 9.63 1.27
C ILE A 131 -19.27 10.55 0.79
N ASN A 132 -18.92 11.52 -0.03
CA ASN A 132 -19.90 12.39 -0.67
C ASN A 132 -20.58 11.62 -1.82
N ALA A 133 -21.87 11.35 -1.66
CA ALA A 133 -22.68 10.64 -2.65
C ALA A 133 -23.31 11.56 -3.70
N GLY A 134 -23.14 12.86 -3.62
CA GLY A 134 -23.72 13.85 -4.51
C GLY A 134 -25.06 14.42 -4.01
N LYS A 135 -25.76 15.13 -4.89
CA LYS A 135 -27.06 15.70 -4.53
C LYS A 135 -28.12 14.61 -4.31
N VAL A 136 -28.96 14.77 -3.30
CA VAL A 136 -30.05 13.82 -3.00
C VAL A 136 -30.93 13.56 -4.22
N SER A 137 -31.26 14.60 -5.00
CA SER A 137 -32.03 14.48 -6.24
C SER A 137 -31.38 13.53 -7.26
N ASP A 138 -30.08 13.63 -7.42
CA ASP A 138 -29.32 12.86 -8.41
C ASP A 138 -29.19 11.40 -7.95
N VAL A 139 -28.98 11.19 -6.63
CA VAL A 139 -28.98 9.85 -6.04
C VAL A 139 -30.33 9.17 -6.20
N ILE A 140 -31.44 9.85 -5.92
CA ILE A 140 -32.80 9.30 -6.11
C ILE A 140 -33.05 8.99 -7.58
N SER A 141 -32.67 9.90 -8.48
CA SER A 141 -32.77 9.66 -9.92
C SER A 141 -31.97 8.45 -10.36
N GLY A 142 -30.74 8.31 -9.83
CA GLY A 142 -29.88 7.15 -10.06
C GLY A 142 -30.48 5.84 -9.55
N ILE A 143 -31.09 5.84 -8.35
CA ILE A 143 -31.80 4.67 -7.80
C ILE A 143 -32.93 4.24 -8.74
N ARG A 144 -33.75 5.20 -9.19
CA ARG A 144 -34.91 4.92 -10.06
C ARG A 144 -34.48 4.45 -11.45
N ALA A 145 -33.44 5.07 -12.03
CA ALA A 145 -32.86 4.66 -13.32
C ALA A 145 -32.32 3.21 -13.25
N ASN A 146 -31.85 2.77 -12.09
CA ASN A 146 -31.35 1.42 -11.87
C ASN A 146 -32.39 0.48 -11.22
N LYS A 147 -33.67 0.71 -11.47
CA LYS A 147 -34.76 -0.16 -10.99
C LYS A 147 -34.78 -0.34 -9.46
N GLY A 148 -34.52 0.73 -8.70
CA GLY A 148 -34.58 0.75 -7.24
C GLY A 148 -33.27 0.47 -6.51
N PHE A 149 -32.17 0.23 -7.22
CA PHE A 149 -30.87 -0.11 -6.63
C PHE A 149 -29.76 0.76 -7.22
N LEU A 150 -29.02 1.46 -6.38
CA LEU A 150 -27.81 2.19 -6.80
C LEU A 150 -26.60 1.66 -6.05
N TYR A 151 -25.65 1.09 -6.78
CA TYR A 151 -24.40 0.63 -6.17
C TYR A 151 -23.34 1.74 -6.17
N MET A 152 -22.80 2.02 -5.00
CA MET A 152 -21.69 2.96 -4.80
C MET A 152 -20.43 2.20 -4.42
N SER A 153 -19.51 2.07 -5.38
CA SER A 153 -18.27 1.30 -5.23
C SER A 153 -17.35 1.84 -4.15
N GLU A 154 -17.21 3.15 -4.06
CA GLU A 154 -16.37 3.82 -3.05
C GLU A 154 -16.85 3.55 -1.62
N ALA A 155 -18.18 3.55 -1.43
CA ALA A 155 -18.83 3.24 -0.16
C ALA A 155 -18.99 1.74 0.08
N ARG A 156 -18.74 0.88 -0.91
CA ARG A 156 -19.07 -0.56 -0.88
C ARG A 156 -20.50 -0.81 -0.43
N SER A 157 -21.42 0.05 -0.86
CA SER A 157 -22.80 0.07 -0.39
C SER A 157 -23.80 0.07 -1.52
N TRP A 158 -24.95 -0.50 -1.23
CA TRP A 158 -26.16 -0.33 -1.99
C TRP A 158 -26.97 0.83 -1.40
N VAL A 159 -27.41 1.73 -2.24
CA VAL A 159 -28.27 2.84 -1.83
C VAL A 159 -29.65 2.61 -2.44
N THR A 160 -30.67 2.62 -1.60
CA THR A 160 -32.07 2.40 -2.01
C THR A 160 -32.99 3.44 -1.38
N GLU A 161 -34.18 3.61 -1.94
CA GLU A 161 -35.18 4.50 -1.36
C GLU A 161 -35.81 3.85 -0.11
N TYR A 162 -36.05 4.67 0.92
CA TYR A 162 -36.84 4.28 2.09
C TYR A 162 -38.23 4.95 2.03
N PRO A 163 -39.31 4.16 2.01
CA PRO A 163 -40.68 4.70 1.90
C PRO A 163 -41.07 5.59 3.08
N LYS A 164 -41.67 6.74 2.82
CA LYS A 164 -42.08 7.68 3.87
C LYS A 164 -43.16 7.14 4.79
N ASP A 165 -44.07 6.34 4.25
CA ASP A 165 -45.14 5.66 5.00
C ASP A 165 -44.60 4.61 5.98
N ALA A 166 -43.41 4.07 5.74
CA ALA A 166 -42.73 3.15 6.63
C ALA A 166 -42.02 3.84 7.81
N LEU A 167 -41.89 5.16 7.82
CA LEU A 167 -41.11 5.89 8.84
C LEU A 167 -41.66 5.69 10.25
N GLY A 168 -43.01 5.57 10.41
CA GLY A 168 -43.59 5.31 11.71
C GLY A 168 -43.14 3.98 12.33
N LYS A 169 -43.15 2.90 11.55
CA LYS A 169 -42.58 1.60 11.95
C LYS A 169 -41.07 1.64 12.07
N GLY A 170 -40.41 2.36 11.15
CA GLY A 170 -38.94 2.54 11.14
C GLY A 170 -38.44 3.24 12.41
N SER A 171 -39.16 4.24 12.93
CA SER A 171 -38.75 4.94 14.15
C SER A 171 -38.71 4.03 15.37
N ALA A 172 -39.63 3.09 15.48
CA ALA A 172 -39.66 2.14 16.58
C ALA A 172 -38.47 1.19 16.60
N ILE A 173 -37.89 0.92 15.44
CA ILE A 173 -36.77 -0.03 15.27
C ILE A 173 -35.41 0.67 15.21
N TYR A 174 -35.31 1.81 14.48
CA TYR A 174 -34.05 2.43 14.12
C TYR A 174 -33.73 3.73 14.88
N SER A 175 -34.59 4.19 15.78
CA SER A 175 -34.35 5.41 16.57
C SER A 175 -33.09 5.33 17.41
N GLY A 176 -32.69 4.14 17.90
CA GLY A 176 -31.44 3.90 18.58
C GLY A 176 -30.19 4.02 17.67
N GLN A 177 -30.37 4.01 16.36
CA GLN A 177 -29.32 4.21 15.34
C GLN A 177 -29.58 5.54 14.62
N SER A 178 -29.46 6.65 15.33
CA SER A 178 -29.86 7.98 14.84
C SER A 178 -29.25 8.35 13.48
N ALA A 179 -28.01 7.99 13.20
CA ALA A 179 -27.36 8.25 11.93
C ALA A 179 -27.98 7.46 10.76
N VAL A 180 -28.47 6.25 11.01
CA VAL A 180 -29.20 5.44 10.02
C VAL A 180 -30.60 5.99 9.81
N PHE A 181 -31.28 6.31 10.90
CA PHE A 181 -32.65 6.80 10.86
C PHE A 181 -32.75 8.18 10.18
N SER A 182 -31.75 9.05 10.34
CA SER A 182 -31.64 10.33 9.61
C SER A 182 -31.68 10.15 8.10
N GLY A 183 -30.98 9.11 7.59
CA GLY A 183 -31.03 8.75 6.17
C GLY A 183 -32.42 8.32 5.73
N MET A 184 -33.09 7.49 6.53
CA MET A 184 -34.48 7.03 6.26
C MET A 184 -35.47 8.20 6.22
N GLN A 185 -35.32 9.16 7.14
CA GLN A 185 -36.11 10.41 7.12
C GLN A 185 -35.89 11.22 5.85
N SER A 186 -34.69 11.17 5.29
CA SER A 186 -34.36 11.78 4.01
C SER A 186 -34.79 10.92 2.80
N GLY A 187 -35.45 9.79 3.05
CA GLY A 187 -35.93 8.86 2.01
C GLY A 187 -34.92 7.89 1.48
N ILE A 188 -33.78 7.73 2.15
CA ILE A 188 -32.63 6.94 1.64
C ILE A 188 -32.09 6.02 2.75
N VAL A 189 -31.67 4.80 2.36
CA VAL A 189 -30.89 3.90 3.19
C VAL A 189 -29.65 3.43 2.44
N ALA A 190 -28.51 3.39 3.14
CA ALA A 190 -27.26 2.87 2.64
C ALA A 190 -26.95 1.53 3.31
N LEU A 191 -26.96 0.45 2.52
CA LEU A 191 -26.77 -0.92 2.96
C LEU A 191 -25.35 -1.39 2.66
N TYR A 192 -24.68 -1.96 3.63
CA TYR A 192 -23.39 -2.56 3.38
C TYR A 192 -23.55 -3.79 2.48
N GLN A 193 -22.76 -3.87 1.40
CA GLN A 193 -22.87 -4.97 0.43
C GLN A 193 -22.58 -6.36 1.02
N LYS A 194 -22.07 -6.44 2.26
CA LYS A 194 -21.58 -7.66 2.89
C LYS A 194 -22.70 -8.42 3.56
N CYS A 195 -22.87 -9.70 3.21
CA CYS A 195 -23.85 -10.59 3.82
C CYS A 195 -23.52 -10.80 5.32
N PRO A 196 -24.50 -10.61 6.23
CA PRO A 196 -24.29 -10.85 7.66
C PRO A 196 -24.07 -12.32 8.04
N HIS A 197 -24.26 -13.27 7.11
CA HIS A 197 -23.99 -14.68 7.33
C HIS A 197 -22.46 -14.93 7.41
N LEU A 198 -21.76 -14.87 6.28
CA LEU A 198 -20.33 -15.18 6.18
C LEU A 198 -19.57 -14.15 5.31
N GLY A 199 -20.17 -13.03 5.02
CA GLY A 199 -19.46 -11.92 4.39
C GLY A 199 -19.42 -11.88 2.87
N CYS A 200 -20.16 -12.72 2.17
CA CYS A 200 -20.26 -12.66 0.71
C CYS A 200 -20.86 -11.32 0.26
N ARG A 201 -20.48 -10.86 -0.94
CA ARG A 201 -21.15 -9.73 -1.56
C ARG A 201 -22.57 -10.13 -1.95
N VAL A 202 -23.55 -9.33 -1.55
CA VAL A 202 -24.96 -9.53 -1.87
C VAL A 202 -25.33 -8.67 -3.07
N PRO A 203 -25.64 -9.26 -4.24
CA PRO A 203 -26.17 -8.52 -5.39
C PRO A 203 -27.66 -8.23 -5.22
N GLU A 204 -28.12 -7.26 -6.00
CA GLU A 204 -29.54 -7.01 -6.22
C GLU A 204 -30.16 -8.04 -7.17
N CYS A 205 -31.41 -8.38 -6.94
CA CYS A 205 -32.23 -9.09 -7.89
C CYS A 205 -33.34 -8.16 -8.42
N LYS A 206 -33.24 -7.78 -9.68
CA LYS A 206 -34.14 -6.79 -10.30
C LYS A 206 -35.55 -7.34 -10.57
N SER A 207 -35.72 -8.66 -10.60
CA SER A 207 -37.04 -9.30 -10.79
C SER A 207 -37.78 -9.41 -9.47
N SER A 208 -37.16 -9.93 -8.42
CA SER A 208 -37.79 -10.03 -7.10
C SER A 208 -37.80 -8.71 -6.34
N GLN A 209 -36.96 -7.73 -6.76
CA GLN A 209 -36.73 -6.47 -6.06
C GLN A 209 -36.14 -6.66 -4.66
N TRP A 210 -35.43 -7.76 -4.46
CA TRP A 210 -34.73 -8.10 -3.23
C TRP A 210 -33.22 -8.15 -3.44
N PHE A 211 -32.49 -8.21 -2.34
CA PHE A 211 -31.10 -8.59 -2.31
C PHE A 211 -30.99 -10.08 -2.04
N GLU A 212 -30.21 -10.79 -2.86
CA GLU A 212 -30.12 -12.25 -2.79
C GLU A 212 -28.66 -12.70 -2.76
N CYS A 213 -28.25 -13.30 -1.64
CA CYS A 213 -26.86 -13.73 -1.44
C CYS A 213 -26.60 -15.06 -2.17
N PRO A 214 -25.66 -15.10 -3.15
CA PRO A 214 -25.44 -16.31 -3.96
C PRO A 214 -24.73 -17.44 -3.22
N CYS A 215 -24.12 -17.15 -2.04
CA CYS A 215 -23.34 -18.17 -1.33
C CYS A 215 -24.24 -19.23 -0.65
N HIS A 216 -25.28 -18.79 0.08
CA HIS A 216 -26.14 -19.71 0.85
C HIS A 216 -27.61 -19.29 0.84
N GLY A 217 -28.02 -18.46 -0.13
CA GLY A 217 -29.42 -18.12 -0.35
C GLY A 217 -30.05 -17.19 0.70
N SER A 218 -29.27 -16.41 1.44
CA SER A 218 -29.86 -15.37 2.30
C SER A 218 -30.54 -14.30 1.47
N GLN A 219 -31.77 -13.94 1.84
CA GLN A 219 -32.62 -13.00 1.11
C GLN A 219 -33.01 -11.83 2.01
N PHE A 220 -32.99 -10.64 1.41
CA PHE A 220 -33.34 -9.39 2.10
C PHE A 220 -34.20 -8.53 1.19
N ASN A 221 -35.15 -7.80 1.75
CA ASN A 221 -35.96 -6.86 0.98
C ASN A 221 -35.12 -5.64 0.52
N ARG A 222 -35.69 -4.73 -0.23
CA ARG A 222 -35.03 -3.54 -0.80
C ARG A 222 -34.36 -2.65 0.25
N VAL A 223 -34.87 -2.64 1.49
CA VAL A 223 -34.26 -1.87 2.59
C VAL A 223 -33.37 -2.71 3.50
N GLY A 224 -33.00 -3.92 3.08
CA GLY A 224 -32.06 -4.78 3.77
C GLY A 224 -32.60 -5.53 4.97
N GLU A 225 -33.92 -5.65 5.13
CA GLU A 225 -34.56 -6.46 6.18
C GLU A 225 -34.60 -7.92 5.74
N LYS A 226 -34.28 -8.85 6.65
CA LYS A 226 -34.19 -10.28 6.32
C LYS A 226 -35.51 -10.89 5.97
N LYS A 227 -35.58 -11.62 4.86
CA LYS A 227 -36.74 -12.38 4.39
C LYS A 227 -36.53 -13.90 4.44
N GLY A 228 -35.33 -14.38 4.14
CA GLY A 228 -35.04 -15.82 4.07
C GLY A 228 -33.57 -16.17 4.23
N GLY A 229 -33.28 -17.47 4.28
CA GLY A 229 -31.92 -18.01 4.30
C GLY A 229 -31.19 -17.95 5.66
N PRO A 230 -29.91 -18.29 5.74
CA PRO A 230 -29.18 -18.52 6.99
C PRO A 230 -28.65 -17.27 7.69
N ALA A 231 -28.74 -16.07 7.10
CA ALA A 231 -28.23 -14.85 7.75
C ALA A 231 -28.90 -14.63 9.12
N PRO A 232 -28.14 -14.26 10.17
CA PRO A 232 -28.67 -14.11 11.53
C PRO A 232 -29.42 -12.81 11.74
N ARG A 233 -29.40 -11.87 10.81
CA ARG A 233 -30.06 -10.54 10.85
C ARG A 233 -30.18 -9.97 9.44
N GLY A 234 -30.82 -8.80 9.33
CA GLY A 234 -30.82 -8.00 8.10
C GLY A 234 -29.44 -7.49 7.72
N MET A 235 -29.32 -6.88 6.53
CA MET A 235 -28.06 -6.30 6.04
C MET A 235 -27.60 -5.16 6.94
N ASP A 236 -26.30 -5.10 7.20
CA ASP A 236 -25.69 -4.01 7.94
C ASP A 236 -25.78 -2.69 7.14
N ARG A 237 -25.66 -1.56 7.82
CA ARG A 237 -26.00 -0.24 7.29
C ARG A 237 -24.94 0.78 7.64
N PHE A 238 -24.89 1.84 6.84
CA PHE A 238 -24.09 3.01 7.12
C PHE A 238 -24.97 4.18 7.56
N GLY A 239 -24.41 5.06 8.37
CA GLY A 239 -25.03 6.34 8.67
C GLY A 239 -25.13 7.20 7.42
N VAL A 240 -26.24 7.90 7.26
CA VAL A 240 -26.48 8.81 6.14
C VAL A 240 -26.85 10.17 6.70
N SER A 241 -26.22 11.22 6.17
CA SER A 241 -26.53 12.61 6.51
C SER A 241 -26.76 13.43 5.24
N VAL A 242 -27.65 14.40 5.35
CA VAL A 242 -27.91 15.35 4.27
C VAL A 242 -27.62 16.76 4.79
N ALA A 243 -26.70 17.46 4.14
CA ALA A 243 -26.39 18.84 4.44
C ALA A 243 -26.37 19.63 3.13
N ASN A 244 -27.08 20.76 3.09
CA ASN A 244 -27.19 21.60 1.89
C ASN A 244 -27.62 20.83 0.62
N GLY A 245 -28.50 19.83 0.77
CA GLY A 245 -29.00 19.01 -0.32
C GLY A 245 -27.98 17.96 -0.84
N VAL A 246 -26.82 17.81 -0.19
CA VAL A 246 -25.80 16.83 -0.51
C VAL A 246 -25.89 15.65 0.45
N LEU A 247 -25.94 14.45 -0.10
CA LEU A 247 -25.94 13.18 0.64
C LEU A 247 -24.50 12.77 0.96
N THR A 248 -24.26 12.43 2.22
CA THR A 248 -23.00 11.87 2.69
C THR A 248 -23.25 10.54 3.36
N ILE A 249 -22.49 9.52 3.01
CA ILE A 249 -22.51 8.18 3.61
C ILE A 249 -21.28 8.05 4.51
N ASP A 250 -21.50 7.77 5.80
CA ASP A 250 -20.42 7.56 6.76
C ASP A 250 -20.09 6.06 6.85
N THR A 251 -19.03 5.66 6.18
CA THR A 251 -18.57 4.26 6.16
C THR A 251 -17.57 3.93 7.28
N ALA A 252 -17.25 4.89 8.14
CA ALA A 252 -16.37 4.67 9.30
C ALA A 252 -17.08 3.83 10.40
N ALA A 253 -18.42 3.91 10.47
CA ALA A 253 -19.21 3.15 11.43
C ALA A 253 -20.21 2.24 10.70
N VAL A 254 -20.13 0.94 11.00
CA VAL A 254 -21.11 -0.04 10.50
C VAL A 254 -22.14 -0.31 11.58
N PHE A 255 -23.40 -0.06 11.27
CA PHE A 255 -24.53 -0.35 12.14
C PHE A 255 -25.10 -1.72 11.80
N ALA A 256 -25.32 -2.53 12.83
CA ALA A 256 -25.93 -3.85 12.66
C ALA A 256 -27.32 -3.75 12.04
N GLY A 257 -27.60 -4.64 11.11
CA GLY A 257 -28.93 -4.77 10.51
C GLY A 257 -30.00 -5.22 11.52
N PRO A 258 -31.28 -5.04 11.20
CA PRO A 258 -32.38 -5.36 12.13
C PRO A 258 -32.45 -6.86 12.39
N ALA A 259 -33.06 -7.20 13.53
CA ALA A 259 -33.34 -8.58 13.91
C ALA A 259 -34.25 -9.29 12.88
N ILE A 260 -34.22 -10.63 12.91
CA ILE A 260 -35.14 -11.46 12.11
C ILE A 260 -36.60 -11.13 12.49
N GLY A 261 -37.47 -11.10 11.47
CA GLY A 261 -38.88 -10.81 11.63
C GLY A 261 -39.24 -9.32 11.53
N ILE A 262 -38.25 -8.42 11.50
CA ILE A 262 -38.53 -7.01 11.25
C ILE A 262 -38.85 -6.81 9.75
N ASN A 263 -39.98 -6.17 9.49
CA ASN A 263 -40.49 -5.82 8.16
C ASN A 263 -41.21 -4.46 8.24
N THR A 264 -40.43 -3.38 8.23
CA THR A 264 -40.98 -2.01 8.38
C THR A 264 -41.73 -1.55 7.14
N THR A 265 -41.26 -1.97 5.96
CA THR A 265 -41.82 -1.55 4.66
C THR A 265 -42.95 -2.45 4.18
N GLY A 266 -43.07 -3.65 4.71
CA GLY A 266 -44.04 -4.65 4.20
C GLY A 266 -43.73 -5.16 2.78
N GLN A 267 -42.55 -4.84 2.25
CA GLN A 267 -42.21 -5.25 0.89
C GLN A 267 -42.02 -6.76 0.79
N GLU A 268 -42.79 -7.38 -0.10
CA GLU A 268 -42.62 -8.77 -0.55
C GLU A 268 -41.93 -8.81 -1.94
N ALA A 269 -41.61 -10.03 -2.40
CA ALA A 269 -40.99 -10.19 -3.71
C ALA A 269 -41.96 -9.79 -4.84
N GLU A 270 -41.48 -8.93 -5.74
CA GLU A 270 -42.31 -8.40 -6.84
C GLU A 270 -42.32 -9.33 -8.07
N GLY A 271 -41.46 -10.36 -8.06
CA GLY A 271 -41.33 -11.34 -9.17
C GLY A 271 -40.42 -12.50 -8.79
N PRO A 272 -39.97 -13.28 -9.78
CA PRO A 272 -39.17 -14.47 -9.53
C PRO A 272 -37.79 -14.11 -8.93
N HIS A 273 -37.33 -14.97 -8.02
CA HIS A 273 -36.03 -14.87 -7.42
C HIS A 273 -34.91 -15.13 -8.44
N CYS A 274 -33.80 -14.42 -8.34
CA CYS A 274 -32.63 -14.62 -9.17
C CYS A 274 -31.84 -15.87 -8.75
N LEU A 275 -31.95 -16.29 -7.50
CA LEU A 275 -31.34 -17.49 -6.99
C LEU A 275 -32.38 -18.62 -6.98
N SER A 276 -32.10 -19.68 -7.75
CA SER A 276 -32.87 -20.91 -7.63
C SER A 276 -32.46 -21.63 -6.35
N LEU A 277 -33.44 -21.90 -5.47
CA LEU A 277 -33.24 -22.68 -4.23
C LEU A 277 -32.84 -24.15 -4.47
N ILE A 278 -32.71 -24.57 -5.74
CA ILE A 278 -32.36 -25.93 -6.14
C ILE A 278 -30.86 -26.24 -5.88
N HIS A 279 -30.05 -25.24 -5.57
CA HIS A 279 -28.60 -25.39 -5.40
C HIS A 279 -28.12 -25.17 -3.95
N ILE A 280 -29.00 -25.25 -2.95
CA ILE A 280 -28.64 -25.18 -1.52
C ILE A 280 -28.82 -26.56 -0.89
#